data_2ce6b39c1f5278883db144b466581b70
#
_entry.id   2ce6b39c1f5278883db144b466581b70
#
_cell.length_a   1.000
_cell.length_b   1.000
_cell.length_c   1.000
_cell.angle_alpha   90.00
_cell.angle_beta   90.00
_cell.angle_gamma   90.00
#
_symmetry.space_group_name_H-M   'P 1'
#
loop_
_entity.id
_entity.type
_entity.pdbx_description
1 polymer ?
#
loop_
_entity_poly.entity_id
_entity_poly.type
_entity_poly.pdbx_seq_one_letter_code
_entity_poly.pdbx_strand_id
1 'polypeptide(L)'
;MKKNSNTSYHFLVSNKFKITLKKILLLSDTHGYLDQAVLKYAEQADEIWHAGDVGPASTLDPLSAIKPVKAGYGNIDGSDVRTTYPENLVFLVENVKVLMTHIAGYPGKFSARVKDLIREHQPDLFICGHSHVLKVLYDQENKMLFMNPGACGNHGFHQVKTLLRFEVNGSAIQNLDVIELGKRSSTL
;
A
#
# COMPACT_ATOMS: atom_id res chain seq x y z
N MET A 1 68.69 0.42 -7.86
CA MET A 1 67.42 -0.05 -8.34
C MET A 1 66.45 -0.16 -7.16
N LYS A 2 65.53 0.79 -6.99
CA LYS A 2 64.51 0.76 -5.92
C LYS A 2 63.22 0.28 -6.53
N LYS A 3 62.68 -0.87 -6.05
CA LYS A 3 61.37 -1.39 -6.40
C LYS A 3 60.33 -0.65 -5.56
N ASN A 4 59.45 0.10 -6.22
CA ASN A 4 58.27 0.65 -5.61
C ASN A 4 57.17 -0.43 -5.63
N SER A 5 56.74 -0.88 -4.48
CA SER A 5 55.57 -1.73 -4.30
C SER A 5 54.33 -0.82 -4.09
N ASN A 6 53.54 -0.67 -5.16
CA ASN A 6 52.18 -0.07 -5.05
C ASN A 6 51.24 -1.09 -4.41
N THR A 7 50.91 -0.91 -3.15
CA THR A 7 49.89 -1.67 -2.47
C THR A 7 48.56 -0.92 -2.64
N SER A 8 47.73 -1.39 -3.58
CA SER A 8 46.37 -0.89 -3.76
C SER A 8 45.48 -1.44 -2.63
N TYR A 9 45.07 -0.60 -1.71
CA TYR A 9 44.04 -0.93 -0.73
C TYR A 9 42.66 -0.84 -1.39
N HIS A 10 42.03 -1.97 -1.69
CA HIS A 10 40.63 -2.02 -2.03
C HIS A 10 39.82 -1.85 -0.75
N PHE A 11 39.23 -0.67 -0.56
CA PHE A 11 38.20 -0.44 0.43
C PHE A 11 36.92 -1.10 -0.05
N LEU A 12 36.67 -2.30 0.42
CA LEU A 12 35.34 -2.92 0.31
C LEU A 12 34.42 -2.21 1.32
N VAL A 13 33.69 -1.21 0.85
CA VAL A 13 32.57 -0.64 1.59
C VAL A 13 31.44 -1.67 1.55
N SER A 14 31.36 -2.52 2.55
CA SER A 14 30.18 -3.36 2.74
C SER A 14 29.04 -2.46 3.24
N ASN A 15 28.25 -1.93 2.32
CA ASN A 15 26.94 -1.37 2.66
C ASN A 15 26.06 -2.53 3.15
N LYS A 16 26.14 -2.86 4.42
CA LYS A 16 25.11 -3.64 5.10
C LYS A 16 23.86 -2.78 5.13
N PHE A 17 22.98 -2.95 4.16
CA PHE A 17 21.62 -2.43 4.25
C PHE A 17 21.06 -2.96 5.57
N LYS A 18 20.82 -2.06 6.50
CA LYS A 18 20.20 -2.41 7.78
C LYS A 18 18.74 -2.68 7.47
N ILE A 19 18.38 -3.97 7.36
CA ILE A 19 16.97 -4.38 7.24
C ILE A 19 16.24 -3.83 8.46
N THR A 20 15.23 -3.02 8.23
CA THR A 20 14.41 -2.40 9.27
C THR A 20 12.99 -2.93 9.13
N LEU A 21 12.45 -3.51 10.20
CA LEU A 21 11.04 -3.88 10.24
C LEU A 21 10.18 -2.63 9.98
N LYS A 22 9.30 -2.70 8.97
CA LYS A 22 8.35 -1.65 8.64
C LYS A 22 6.92 -2.11 8.92
N LYS A 23 6.22 -1.38 9.76
CA LYS A 23 4.80 -1.59 10.08
C LYS A 23 3.94 -0.75 9.17
N ILE A 24 3.04 -1.39 8.44
CA ILE A 24 2.21 -0.75 7.43
C ILE A 24 0.75 -0.81 7.86
N LEU A 25 0.05 0.32 7.75
CA LEU A 25 -1.40 0.40 7.79
C LEU A 25 -1.91 0.62 6.37
N LEU A 26 -2.72 -0.31 5.85
CA LEU A 26 -3.29 -0.25 4.51
C LEU A 26 -4.79 -0.07 4.59
N LEU A 27 -5.29 0.98 3.92
CA LEU A 27 -6.71 1.30 3.82
C LEU A 27 -7.09 1.72 2.40
N SER A 28 -8.39 1.77 2.12
CA SER A 28 -8.96 2.19 0.84
C SER A 28 -10.40 2.68 1.01
N ASP A 29 -10.90 3.36 0.00
CA ASP A 29 -12.33 3.65 -0.15
C ASP A 29 -12.91 4.41 1.07
N THR A 30 -12.20 5.47 1.48
CA THR A 30 -12.65 6.37 2.57
C THR A 30 -13.83 7.22 2.15
N HIS A 31 -13.92 7.63 0.87
CA HIS A 31 -15.01 8.47 0.35
C HIS A 31 -15.28 9.71 1.21
N GLY A 32 -14.21 10.37 1.70
CA GLY A 32 -14.32 11.56 2.55
C GLY A 32 -14.64 11.30 4.02
N TYR A 33 -14.77 10.02 4.42
CA TYR A 33 -15.02 9.64 5.81
C TYR A 33 -13.82 8.90 6.40
N LEU A 34 -13.31 9.38 7.52
CA LEU A 34 -12.26 8.73 8.28
C LEU A 34 -12.75 8.46 9.72
N ASP A 35 -12.86 7.18 10.07
CA ASP A 35 -13.21 6.77 11.43
C ASP A 35 -12.08 7.12 12.39
N GLN A 36 -12.40 7.71 13.55
CA GLN A 36 -11.40 8.06 14.57
C GLN A 36 -10.60 6.84 15.05
N ALA A 37 -11.17 5.64 14.99
CA ALA A 37 -10.45 4.42 15.32
C ALA A 37 -9.24 4.17 14.40
N VAL A 38 -9.29 4.63 13.13
CA VAL A 38 -8.17 4.51 12.18
C VAL A 38 -6.93 5.23 12.71
N LEU A 39 -7.09 6.41 13.35
CA LEU A 39 -5.98 7.20 13.87
C LEU A 39 -5.16 6.44 14.93
N LYS A 40 -5.83 5.65 15.78
CA LYS A 40 -5.16 4.81 16.79
C LYS A 40 -4.28 3.73 16.16
N TYR A 41 -4.69 3.18 15.02
CA TYR A 41 -3.88 2.21 14.27
C TYR A 41 -2.76 2.91 13.48
N ALA A 42 -3.03 4.12 12.97
CA ALA A 42 -2.04 4.95 12.29
C ALA A 42 -0.85 5.29 13.20
N GLU A 43 -1.08 5.60 14.47
CA GLU A 43 -0.03 5.85 15.45
C GLU A 43 0.95 4.68 15.62
N GLN A 44 0.47 3.44 15.45
CA GLN A 44 1.23 2.20 15.60
C GLN A 44 1.99 1.78 14.33
N ALA A 45 1.70 2.41 13.20
CA ALA A 45 2.35 2.15 11.91
C ALA A 45 3.62 3.01 11.75
N ASP A 46 4.48 2.61 10.83
CA ASP A 46 5.60 3.44 10.33
C ASP A 46 5.20 4.19 9.06
N GLU A 47 4.32 3.61 8.26
CA GLU A 47 3.76 4.19 7.04
C GLU A 47 2.28 3.84 6.89
N ILE A 48 1.53 4.74 6.24
CA ILE A 48 0.12 4.54 5.92
C ILE A 48 -0.01 4.51 4.40
N TRP A 49 -0.69 3.48 3.88
CA TRP A 49 -0.94 3.35 2.45
C TRP A 49 -2.43 3.41 2.16
N HIS A 50 -2.83 4.21 1.15
CA HIS A 50 -4.22 4.39 0.76
C HIS A 50 -4.43 4.02 -0.71
N ALA A 51 -5.25 3.01 -0.97
CA ALA A 51 -5.42 2.44 -2.31
C ALA A 51 -6.53 3.11 -3.16
N GLY A 52 -6.79 4.42 -2.93
CA GLY A 52 -7.69 5.23 -3.77
C GLY A 52 -9.13 5.36 -3.26
N ASP A 53 -9.93 6.16 -3.95
CA ASP A 53 -11.25 6.65 -3.53
C ASP A 53 -11.17 7.33 -2.16
N VAL A 54 -10.28 8.32 -2.09
CA VAL A 54 -10.03 9.15 -0.91
C VAL A 54 -11.24 10.04 -0.61
N GLY A 55 -11.80 10.68 -1.63
CA GLY A 55 -12.74 11.80 -1.55
C GLY A 55 -11.98 13.14 -1.56
N PRO A 56 -12.34 14.14 -0.78
CA PRO A 56 -11.55 15.36 -0.65
C PRO A 56 -10.14 15.05 -0.13
N ALA A 57 -9.11 15.71 -0.68
CA ALA A 57 -7.72 15.49 -0.28
C ALA A 57 -7.50 15.67 1.23
N SER A 58 -8.25 16.58 1.86
CA SER A 58 -8.21 16.82 3.30
C SER A 58 -8.59 15.60 4.17
N THR A 59 -9.19 14.56 3.58
CA THR A 59 -9.45 13.28 4.27
C THR A 59 -8.15 12.63 4.76
N LEU A 60 -7.03 12.87 4.05
CA LEU A 60 -5.71 12.32 4.41
C LEU A 60 -4.93 13.20 5.41
N ASP A 61 -5.36 14.44 5.67
CA ASP A 61 -4.63 15.35 6.55
C ASP A 61 -4.40 14.79 7.96
N PRO A 62 -5.41 14.21 8.64
CA PRO A 62 -5.20 13.65 9.97
C PRO A 62 -4.21 12.47 9.97
N LEU A 63 -4.15 11.70 8.88
CA LEU A 63 -3.21 10.59 8.72
C LEU A 63 -1.79 11.10 8.44
N SER A 64 -1.67 12.08 7.55
CA SER A 64 -0.39 12.69 7.18
C SER A 64 0.26 13.45 8.34
N ALA A 65 -0.54 13.96 9.28
CA ALA A 65 -0.05 14.59 10.51
C ALA A 65 0.60 13.57 11.48
N ILE A 66 0.25 12.28 11.36
CA ILE A 66 0.73 11.21 12.24
C ILE A 66 1.93 10.49 11.61
N LYS A 67 1.80 10.06 10.37
CA LYS A 67 2.81 9.22 9.67
C LYS A 67 2.88 9.57 8.18
N PRO A 68 3.99 9.22 7.50
CA PRO A 68 4.09 9.32 6.05
C PRO A 68 2.96 8.55 5.36
N VAL A 69 2.26 9.21 4.42
CA VAL A 69 1.18 8.61 3.63
C VAL A 69 1.65 8.39 2.20
N LYS A 70 1.46 7.17 1.70
CA LYS A 70 1.54 6.83 0.28
C LYS A 70 0.13 6.55 -0.22
N ALA A 71 -0.30 7.22 -1.28
CA ALA A 71 -1.64 7.02 -1.83
C ALA A 71 -1.63 6.95 -3.36
N GLY A 72 -2.59 6.22 -3.92
CA GLY A 72 -3.01 6.38 -5.30
C GLY A 72 -4.38 7.05 -5.33
N TYR A 73 -4.78 7.63 -6.48
CA TYR A 73 -6.15 8.08 -6.63
C TYR A 73 -7.08 6.98 -7.16
N GLY A 74 -8.37 7.09 -6.83
CA GLY A 74 -9.43 6.26 -7.37
C GLY A 74 -10.33 6.98 -8.36
N ASN A 75 -11.43 6.34 -8.72
CA ASN A 75 -12.33 6.87 -9.76
C ASN A 75 -13.18 8.05 -9.28
N ILE A 76 -13.46 8.15 -7.99
CA ILE A 76 -14.28 9.27 -7.46
C ILE A 76 -13.43 10.49 -7.09
N ASP A 77 -12.11 10.35 -7.06
CA ASP A 77 -11.21 11.40 -6.60
C ASP A 77 -11.17 12.57 -7.59
N GLY A 78 -11.22 13.77 -7.04
CA GLY A 78 -11.16 15.03 -7.76
C GLY A 78 -9.74 15.47 -8.13
N SER A 79 -9.62 16.65 -8.73
CA SER A 79 -8.34 17.23 -9.15
C SER A 79 -7.38 17.46 -7.99
N ASP A 80 -7.87 17.77 -6.81
CA ASP A 80 -7.08 17.99 -5.59
C ASP A 80 -6.28 16.73 -5.19
N VAL A 81 -6.86 15.52 -5.32
CA VAL A 81 -6.18 14.27 -5.07
C VAL A 81 -5.31 13.86 -6.28
N ARG A 82 -5.87 13.97 -7.51
CA ARG A 82 -5.19 13.50 -8.74
C ARG A 82 -3.93 14.27 -9.09
N THR A 83 -3.82 15.54 -8.68
CA THR A 83 -2.60 16.32 -8.88
C THR A 83 -1.49 15.96 -7.90
N THR A 84 -1.84 15.39 -6.75
CA THR A 84 -0.88 15.04 -5.69
C THR A 84 -0.46 13.58 -5.74
N TYR A 85 -1.39 12.68 -6.07
CA TYR A 85 -1.18 11.24 -6.04
C TYR A 85 -1.35 10.62 -7.44
N PRO A 86 -0.53 9.63 -7.81
CA PRO A 86 -0.61 8.97 -9.12
C PRO A 86 -1.77 7.96 -9.16
N GLU A 87 -2.18 7.56 -10.39
CA GLU A 87 -3.12 6.45 -10.61
C GLU A 87 -2.49 5.10 -10.22
N ASN A 88 -1.25 4.92 -10.63
CA ASN A 88 -0.47 3.71 -10.37
C ASN A 88 0.77 4.11 -9.59
N LEU A 89 0.94 3.56 -8.40
CA LEU A 89 2.08 3.83 -7.54
C LEU A 89 2.96 2.58 -7.46
N VAL A 90 4.22 2.71 -7.92
CA VAL A 90 5.24 1.65 -7.81
C VAL A 90 6.35 2.12 -6.91
N PHE A 91 6.68 1.34 -5.89
CA PHE A 91 7.73 1.69 -4.94
C PHE A 91 8.34 0.45 -4.28
N LEU A 92 9.49 0.65 -3.64
CA LEU A 92 10.12 -0.35 -2.79
C LEU A 92 9.89 0.00 -1.33
N VAL A 93 9.59 -1.03 -0.53
CA VAL A 93 9.69 -1.00 0.92
C VAL A 93 10.55 -2.17 1.34
N GLU A 94 11.69 -1.88 1.98
CA GLU A 94 12.77 -2.85 2.17
C GLU A 94 13.12 -3.53 0.82
N ASN A 95 12.96 -4.84 0.69
CA ASN A 95 13.19 -5.58 -0.56
C ASN A 95 11.89 -5.99 -1.26
N VAL A 96 10.73 -5.47 -0.83
CA VAL A 96 9.43 -5.78 -1.43
C VAL A 96 9.05 -4.71 -2.44
N LYS A 97 8.87 -5.09 -3.71
CA LYS A 97 8.33 -4.20 -4.74
C LYS A 97 6.82 -4.20 -4.69
N VAL A 98 6.26 -3.03 -4.48
CA VAL A 98 4.81 -2.81 -4.37
C VAL A 98 4.30 -2.13 -5.62
N LEU A 99 3.19 -2.64 -6.17
CA LEU A 99 2.37 -1.96 -7.16
C LEU A 99 0.99 -1.73 -6.55
N MET A 100 0.57 -0.48 -6.47
CA MET A 100 -0.75 -0.09 -5.97
C MET A 100 -1.51 0.66 -7.06
N THR A 101 -2.73 0.22 -7.36
CA THR A 101 -3.67 0.85 -8.31
C THR A 101 -5.10 0.61 -7.84
N HIS A 102 -5.97 1.62 -7.92
CA HIS A 102 -7.30 1.52 -7.34
C HIS A 102 -8.17 0.45 -7.99
N ILE A 103 -8.37 0.53 -9.32
CA ILE A 103 -9.23 -0.39 -10.07
C ILE A 103 -8.40 -1.49 -10.72
N ALA A 104 -8.56 -2.72 -10.26
CA ALA A 104 -7.75 -3.84 -10.78
C ALA A 104 -8.55 -5.08 -11.19
N GLY A 105 -9.64 -5.41 -10.52
CA GLY A 105 -10.20 -6.74 -10.49
C GLY A 105 -9.49 -7.61 -9.43
N TYR A 106 -9.24 -8.88 -9.74
CA TYR A 106 -8.58 -9.82 -8.82
C TYR A 106 -7.84 -10.93 -9.61
N PRO A 107 -6.96 -11.71 -8.97
CA PRO A 107 -6.24 -12.80 -9.63
C PRO A 107 -7.15 -13.72 -10.44
N GLY A 108 -6.74 -13.95 -11.70
CA GLY A 108 -7.55 -14.65 -12.70
C GLY A 108 -8.55 -13.77 -13.46
N LYS A 109 -8.87 -12.56 -12.99
CA LYS A 109 -9.81 -11.61 -13.63
C LYS A 109 -9.29 -10.17 -13.67
N PHE A 110 -7.98 -9.98 -13.81
CA PHE A 110 -7.40 -8.66 -14.04
C PHE A 110 -7.78 -8.10 -15.41
N SER A 111 -7.98 -6.77 -15.47
CA SER A 111 -8.14 -6.07 -16.76
C SER A 111 -6.86 -6.13 -17.60
N ALA A 112 -6.95 -5.87 -18.91
CA ALA A 112 -5.79 -5.85 -19.80
C ALA A 112 -4.72 -4.85 -19.30
N ARG A 113 -5.13 -3.62 -18.93
CA ARG A 113 -4.25 -2.60 -18.34
C ARG A 113 -3.47 -3.14 -17.13
N VAL A 114 -4.15 -3.80 -16.22
CA VAL A 114 -3.53 -4.32 -15.00
C VAL A 114 -2.56 -5.46 -15.28
N LYS A 115 -2.89 -6.35 -16.24
CA LYS A 115 -1.97 -7.40 -16.69
C LYS A 115 -0.68 -6.81 -17.27
N ASP A 116 -0.79 -5.70 -18.01
CA ASP A 116 0.38 -5.01 -18.58
C ASP A 116 1.24 -4.41 -17.46
N LEU A 117 0.63 -3.74 -16.47
CA LEU A 117 1.34 -3.20 -15.30
C LEU A 117 2.06 -4.30 -14.50
N ILE A 118 1.39 -5.43 -14.25
CA ILE A 118 1.99 -6.57 -13.54
C ILE A 118 3.19 -7.11 -14.32
N ARG A 119 3.05 -7.27 -15.66
CA ARG A 119 4.14 -7.78 -16.52
C ARG A 119 5.33 -6.82 -16.55
N GLU A 120 5.08 -5.50 -16.59
CA GLU A 120 6.10 -4.46 -16.65
C GLU A 120 6.88 -4.37 -15.32
N HIS A 121 6.14 -4.33 -14.22
CA HIS A 121 6.74 -4.02 -12.91
C HIS A 121 7.11 -5.26 -12.09
N GLN A 122 6.50 -6.42 -12.36
CA GLN A 122 6.74 -7.66 -11.62
C GLN A 122 6.75 -7.44 -10.10
N PRO A 123 5.63 -7.00 -9.50
CA PRO A 123 5.56 -6.70 -8.08
C PRO A 123 5.59 -7.96 -7.22
N ASP A 124 6.14 -7.86 -6.01
CA ASP A 124 6.01 -8.89 -4.97
C ASP A 124 4.68 -8.75 -4.23
N LEU A 125 4.18 -7.49 -4.13
CA LEU A 125 2.92 -7.13 -3.50
C LEU A 125 2.09 -6.26 -4.44
N PHE A 126 0.89 -6.73 -4.77
CA PHE A 126 -0.09 -5.99 -5.55
C PHE A 126 -1.26 -5.56 -4.67
N ILE A 127 -1.57 -4.26 -4.68
CA ILE A 127 -2.61 -3.66 -3.84
C ILE A 127 -3.65 -2.97 -4.73
N CYS A 128 -4.95 -3.17 -4.39
CA CYS A 128 -6.04 -2.41 -5.00
C CYS A 128 -7.16 -2.10 -3.99
N GLY A 129 -8.17 -1.36 -4.44
CA GLY A 129 -9.39 -1.03 -3.70
C GLY A 129 -10.64 -1.28 -4.55
N HIS A 130 -11.54 -0.29 -4.61
CA HIS A 130 -12.70 -0.17 -5.50
C HIS A 130 -13.84 -1.16 -5.26
N SER A 131 -13.57 -2.43 -5.11
CA SER A 131 -14.61 -3.45 -4.93
C SER A 131 -15.26 -3.43 -3.55
N HIS A 132 -14.65 -2.73 -2.59
CA HIS A 132 -15.01 -2.74 -1.17
C HIS A 132 -14.99 -4.13 -0.52
N VAL A 133 -14.39 -5.11 -1.19
CA VAL A 133 -14.33 -6.50 -0.72
C VAL A 133 -12.92 -6.79 -0.20
N LEU A 134 -12.82 -7.02 1.11
CA LEU A 134 -11.60 -7.50 1.72
C LEU A 134 -11.14 -8.80 1.06
N LYS A 135 -9.91 -8.81 0.54
CA LYS A 135 -9.35 -9.98 -0.10
C LYS A 135 -7.81 -10.00 0.01
N VAL A 136 -7.29 -11.06 0.56
CA VAL A 136 -5.85 -11.34 0.59
C VAL A 136 -5.63 -12.75 0.10
N LEU A 137 -4.78 -12.91 -0.91
CA LEU A 137 -4.43 -14.22 -1.45
C LEU A 137 -3.09 -14.16 -2.20
N TYR A 138 -2.40 -15.30 -2.29
CA TYR A 138 -1.22 -15.42 -3.13
C TYR A 138 -1.63 -15.79 -4.56
N ASP A 139 -1.23 -14.94 -5.51
CA ASP A 139 -1.42 -15.18 -6.95
C ASP A 139 -0.30 -16.07 -7.47
N GLN A 140 -0.61 -17.35 -7.69
CA GLN A 140 0.35 -18.34 -8.17
C GLN A 140 0.84 -18.06 -9.59
N GLU A 141 -0.01 -17.49 -10.44
CA GLU A 141 0.31 -17.19 -11.83
C GLU A 141 1.36 -16.08 -11.92
N ASN A 142 1.14 -14.98 -11.18
CA ASN A 142 2.01 -13.82 -11.20
C ASN A 142 3.06 -13.83 -10.07
N LYS A 143 3.05 -14.84 -9.20
CA LYS A 143 3.99 -15.02 -8.07
C LYS A 143 4.06 -13.81 -7.13
N MET A 144 2.91 -13.23 -6.83
CA MET A 144 2.79 -12.04 -5.99
C MET A 144 1.71 -12.21 -4.92
N LEU A 145 1.84 -11.49 -3.81
CA LEU A 145 0.76 -11.36 -2.84
C LEU A 145 -0.22 -10.28 -3.33
N PHE A 146 -1.50 -10.63 -3.39
CA PHE A 146 -2.58 -9.71 -3.72
C PHE A 146 -3.31 -9.27 -2.45
N MET A 147 -3.53 -7.96 -2.29
CA MET A 147 -4.29 -7.39 -1.19
C MET A 147 -5.32 -6.38 -1.68
N ASN A 148 -6.54 -6.50 -1.17
CA ASN A 148 -7.55 -5.46 -1.16
C ASN A 148 -8.00 -5.31 0.30
N PRO A 149 -7.84 -4.14 0.93
CA PRO A 149 -8.17 -3.97 2.35
C PRO A 149 -9.69 -3.89 2.62
N GLY A 150 -10.53 -3.95 1.60
CA GLY A 150 -11.93 -3.58 1.70
C GLY A 150 -12.11 -2.07 1.77
N ALA A 151 -13.24 -1.61 2.24
CA ALA A 151 -13.51 -0.19 2.42
C ALA A 151 -13.51 0.20 3.90
N CYS A 152 -12.83 1.29 4.24
CA CYS A 152 -12.85 1.82 5.59
C CYS A 152 -13.81 3.01 5.77
N GLY A 153 -14.40 3.53 4.68
CA GLY A 153 -15.42 4.56 4.69
C GLY A 153 -16.85 4.04 4.88
N ASN A 154 -17.82 4.95 4.80
CA ASN A 154 -19.24 4.62 4.96
C ASN A 154 -20.02 4.47 3.64
N HIS A 155 -19.38 4.72 2.48
CA HIS A 155 -20.01 4.62 1.17
C HIS A 155 -19.82 3.24 0.57
N GLY A 156 -20.88 2.69 -0.09
CA GLY A 156 -20.82 1.42 -0.83
C GLY A 156 -21.71 0.32 -0.25
N PHE A 157 -21.50 -0.92 -0.68
CA PHE A 157 -22.36 -2.08 -0.35
C PHE A 157 -21.78 -2.99 0.74
N HIS A 158 -20.56 -2.74 1.20
CA HIS A 158 -19.96 -3.51 2.28
C HIS A 158 -20.72 -3.30 3.60
N GLN A 159 -20.76 -4.33 4.42
CA GLN A 159 -21.46 -4.29 5.72
C GLN A 159 -20.54 -3.88 6.86
N VAL A 160 -19.28 -4.26 6.78
CA VAL A 160 -18.26 -4.00 7.81
C VAL A 160 -17.14 -3.19 7.18
N LYS A 161 -16.73 -2.13 7.87
CA LYS A 161 -15.56 -1.33 7.49
C LYS A 161 -14.29 -2.08 7.87
N THR A 162 -13.34 -2.18 6.95
CA THR A 162 -12.11 -2.93 7.17
C THR A 162 -10.88 -2.16 6.73
N LEU A 163 -9.74 -2.51 7.32
CA LEU A 163 -8.41 -2.15 6.89
C LEU A 163 -7.44 -3.28 7.23
N LEU A 164 -6.23 -3.23 6.68
CA LEU A 164 -5.18 -4.21 6.95
C LEU A 164 -4.02 -3.55 7.68
N ARG A 165 -3.38 -4.31 8.56
CA ARG A 165 -2.03 -4.00 9.04
C ARG A 165 -1.12 -5.18 8.81
N PHE A 166 0.14 -4.93 8.51
CA PHE A 166 1.15 -5.96 8.31
C PHE A 166 2.55 -5.39 8.51
N GLU A 167 3.52 -6.26 8.51
CA GLU A 167 4.92 -5.89 8.64
C GLU A 167 5.71 -6.34 7.41
N VAL A 168 6.68 -5.52 7.01
CA VAL A 168 7.66 -5.86 5.98
C VAL A 168 9.04 -5.94 6.64
N ASN A 169 9.70 -7.10 6.49
CA ASN A 169 11.02 -7.37 7.05
C ASN A 169 11.91 -7.98 5.94
N GLY A 170 12.76 -7.16 5.36
CA GLY A 170 13.49 -7.56 4.16
C GLY A 170 12.55 -7.88 3.01
N SER A 171 12.52 -9.13 2.55
CA SER A 171 11.60 -9.61 1.50
C SER A 171 10.34 -10.29 2.06
N ALA A 172 10.20 -10.38 3.39
CA ALA A 172 9.07 -11.06 4.02
C ALA A 172 7.95 -10.08 4.36
N ILE A 173 6.71 -10.44 3.97
CA ILE A 173 5.48 -9.80 4.45
C ILE A 173 4.92 -10.73 5.53
N GLN A 174 4.74 -10.21 6.74
CA GLN A 174 4.41 -11.01 7.91
C GLN A 174 3.42 -10.29 8.82
N ASN A 175 2.89 -11.00 9.82
CA ASN A 175 2.00 -10.44 10.85
C ASN A 175 0.82 -9.65 10.25
N LEU A 176 0.27 -10.20 9.12
CA LEU A 176 -0.92 -9.64 8.50
C LEU A 176 -2.13 -9.84 9.41
N ASP A 177 -2.84 -8.77 9.63
CA ASP A 177 -4.03 -8.74 10.45
C ASP A 177 -5.13 -7.89 9.79
N VAL A 178 -6.37 -8.35 9.91
CA VAL A 178 -7.57 -7.64 9.46
C VAL A 178 -8.16 -6.89 10.63
N ILE A 179 -8.33 -5.59 10.46
CA ILE A 179 -8.98 -4.76 11.48
C ILE A 179 -10.39 -4.44 11.01
N GLU A 180 -11.36 -4.87 11.79
CA GLU A 180 -12.77 -4.50 11.60
C GLU A 180 -13.08 -3.25 12.44
N LEU A 181 -13.48 -2.18 11.76
CA LEU A 181 -13.85 -0.90 12.37
C LEU A 181 -15.34 -0.85 12.80
N GLY A 182 -16.02 -2.00 12.71
CA GLY A 182 -17.46 -2.11 12.97
C GLY A 182 -18.31 -1.93 11.72
N LYS A 183 -19.62 -1.94 11.92
CA LYS A 183 -20.60 -1.85 10.84
C LYS A 183 -20.51 -0.50 10.14
N ARG A 184 -20.70 -0.52 8.83
CA ARG A 184 -20.91 0.70 8.05
C ARG A 184 -22.17 1.41 8.58
N SER A 185 -22.07 2.69 8.92
CA SER A 185 -23.28 3.47 9.22
C SER A 185 -24.06 3.65 7.90
N SER A 186 -25.37 3.33 7.92
CA SER A 186 -26.24 3.74 6.83
C SER A 186 -26.28 5.26 6.80
N THR A 187 -25.70 5.84 5.78
CA THR A 187 -25.97 7.24 5.45
C THR A 187 -27.42 7.31 5.05
N LEU A 188 -28.27 7.95 5.88
CA LEU A 188 -29.61 8.36 5.50
C LEU A 188 -29.56 9.43 4.43
#